data_5f92adf27cfeae7bdf0f6f117d3007e5
#
_entry.id   5f92adf27cfeae7bdf0f6f117d3007e5
#
_cell.length_a   1.000
_cell.length_b   1.000
_cell.length_c   1.000
_cell.angle_alpha   90.00
_cell.angle_beta   90.00
_cell.angle_gamma   90.00
#
_symmetry.space_group_name_H-M   'P 1'
#
loop_
_entity.id
_entity.type
_entity.pdbx_description
1 polymer ?
#
loop_
_entity_poly.entity_id
_entity_poly.type
_entity_poly.pdbx_seq_one_letter_code
_entity_poly.pdbx_strand_id
1 'polypeptide(L)'
;MSSLNKHKLPKAIIFVIALFAAVPMMAQDFNFGDTMSKFFGDMGFVQLFTAGGWKTLVMLVISCILLYLAIVKKYEPLLLLPIAFGMLLTNFPGANLFHTSLWNDEFLNEASQYYHSYRHILADGGLLDILYIGVKLGVYPCLIFLGVGAMTDFGPLIANPKSLLLGAAAQLGIFATFIVAHCMGFTSAEAASIGIIGGADGPTAIFLTSKLAPQLLGPIAVAAYSYMALVPVIQPPIMRGLTTKKERMIEMKQLREVSKKEKIIFPIVVTIIIALLLPSAAPLIGCLMLGNLMRESGVVERLSKAAQNELNNIVVIFLGVTVGATATAETFLNWRTLGIMCVGIVAFGIGTAGGVLLAKLINVFSKEKINPLIGSAGVSAVPMAARVSQVEGQKANPKNFLLMHAMGPNVAGVIGSAVAAGILLSMLG
;
A
#
# COMPACT_ATOMS: atom_id res chain seq x y z
N MET A 1 -41.30 36.81 -76.86
CA MET A 1 -41.54 35.38 -76.57
C MET A 1 -40.51 34.94 -75.63
N SER A 2 -40.95 34.44 -74.57
CA SER A 2 -40.33 34.23 -73.23
C SER A 2 -39.11 33.30 -73.20
N SER A 3 -38.05 33.82 -72.64
CA SER A 3 -36.90 33.01 -72.19
C SER A 3 -37.20 32.45 -70.79
N LEU A 4 -37.43 31.17 -70.72
CA LEU A 4 -37.51 30.46 -69.46
C LEU A 4 -36.13 30.46 -68.71
N ASN A 5 -36.12 31.22 -67.66
CA ASN A 5 -34.97 31.34 -66.78
C ASN A 5 -34.78 30.04 -66.03
N LYS A 6 -33.76 29.18 -66.36
CA LYS A 6 -33.38 28.00 -65.67
C LYS A 6 -32.75 28.40 -64.30
N HIS A 7 -33.56 28.38 -63.26
CA HIS A 7 -33.07 28.52 -61.91
C HIS A 7 -32.08 27.37 -61.61
N LYS A 8 -30.79 27.66 -61.65
CA LYS A 8 -29.75 26.75 -61.05
C LYS A 8 -29.93 26.77 -59.52
N LEU A 9 -30.39 25.70 -58.98
CA LEU A 9 -30.39 25.55 -57.51
C LEU A 9 -29.02 25.92 -56.95
N PRO A 10 -28.95 26.72 -55.88
CA PRO A 10 -27.68 27.07 -55.24
C PRO A 10 -26.91 25.82 -54.87
N LYS A 11 -25.61 25.78 -55.16
CA LYS A 11 -24.71 24.62 -54.87
C LYS A 11 -24.81 24.16 -53.43
N ALA A 12 -25.13 25.06 -52.49
CA ALA A 12 -25.40 24.75 -51.10
C ALA A 12 -26.62 23.84 -50.88
N ILE A 13 -27.71 24.04 -51.65
CA ILE A 13 -28.91 23.21 -51.56
C ILE A 13 -28.64 21.83 -52.14
N ILE A 14 -27.88 21.73 -53.24
CA ILE A 14 -27.44 20.43 -53.79
C ILE A 14 -26.53 19.68 -52.81
N PHE A 15 -25.63 20.40 -52.13
CA PHE A 15 -24.76 19.81 -51.09
C PHE A 15 -25.56 19.33 -49.89
N VAL A 16 -26.52 20.08 -49.40
CA VAL A 16 -27.42 19.69 -48.31
C VAL A 16 -28.29 18.48 -48.69
N ILE A 17 -28.86 18.47 -49.94
CA ILE A 17 -29.62 17.31 -50.41
C ILE A 17 -28.72 16.07 -50.57
N ALA A 18 -27.49 16.22 -51.05
CA ALA A 18 -26.52 15.14 -51.13
C ALA A 18 -26.10 14.62 -49.74
N LEU A 19 -25.98 15.52 -48.77
CA LEU A 19 -25.69 15.15 -47.37
C LEU A 19 -26.88 14.35 -46.79
N PHE A 20 -28.11 14.81 -47.00
CA PHE A 20 -29.33 14.09 -46.55
C PHE A 20 -29.59 12.79 -47.34
N ALA A 21 -29.13 12.67 -48.58
CA ALA A 21 -29.22 11.45 -49.36
C ALA A 21 -28.12 10.44 -48.98
N ALA A 22 -26.99 10.90 -48.47
CA ALA A 22 -25.89 10.06 -47.98
C ALA A 22 -26.16 9.48 -46.62
N VAL A 23 -26.98 10.13 -45.79
CA VAL A 23 -27.37 9.65 -44.46
C VAL A 23 -28.04 8.26 -44.47
N PRO A 24 -29.00 7.94 -45.39
CA PRO A 24 -29.53 6.58 -45.43
C PRO A 24 -28.57 5.53 -45.98
N MET A 25 -27.58 5.88 -46.80
CA MET A 25 -26.58 4.94 -47.28
C MET A 25 -25.54 4.56 -46.21
N MET A 26 -25.28 5.44 -45.23
CA MET A 26 -24.45 5.14 -44.04
C MET A 26 -25.29 4.48 -42.94
N ALA A 27 -26.62 4.57 -43.00
CA ALA A 27 -27.53 4.04 -41.98
C ALA A 27 -28.04 2.64 -42.27
N GLN A 28 -27.51 1.94 -43.28
CA GLN A 28 -27.97 0.58 -43.63
C GLN A 28 -27.72 -0.45 -42.55
N ASP A 29 -26.80 -0.18 -41.57
CA ASP A 29 -26.54 -1.02 -40.41
C ASP A 29 -26.92 -0.37 -39.05
N PHE A 30 -27.49 0.85 -39.06
CA PHE A 30 -27.85 1.55 -37.82
C PHE A 30 -29.33 1.33 -37.47
N ASN A 31 -29.58 0.27 -36.68
CA ASN A 31 -30.87 0.07 -36.03
C ASN A 31 -30.95 0.89 -34.75
N PHE A 32 -31.63 2.04 -34.78
CA PHE A 32 -31.78 2.93 -33.62
C PHE A 32 -32.40 2.20 -32.42
N GLY A 33 -33.37 1.31 -32.64
CA GLY A 33 -34.00 0.50 -31.57
C GLY A 33 -33.02 -0.43 -30.87
N ASP A 34 -32.23 -1.16 -31.66
CA ASP A 34 -31.21 -2.09 -31.12
C ASP A 34 -30.07 -1.32 -30.43
N THR A 35 -29.64 -0.18 -31.01
CA THR A 35 -28.62 0.68 -30.42
C THR A 35 -29.07 1.26 -29.09
N MET A 36 -30.31 1.73 -29.00
CA MET A 36 -30.90 2.23 -27.76
C MET A 36 -31.11 1.12 -26.74
N SER A 37 -31.55 -0.06 -27.15
CA SER A 37 -31.70 -1.23 -26.26
C SER A 37 -30.35 -1.66 -25.68
N LYS A 38 -29.30 -1.70 -26.51
CA LYS A 38 -27.91 -1.95 -26.05
C LYS A 38 -27.44 -0.87 -25.09
N PHE A 39 -27.60 0.41 -25.44
CA PHE A 39 -27.22 1.53 -24.59
C PHE A 39 -27.86 1.47 -23.21
N PHE A 40 -29.16 1.22 -23.13
CA PHE A 40 -29.83 1.05 -21.83
C PHE A 40 -29.43 -0.25 -21.12
N GLY A 41 -29.21 -1.35 -21.84
CA GLY A 41 -28.73 -2.61 -21.30
C GLY A 41 -27.31 -2.52 -20.72
N ASP A 42 -26.42 -1.75 -21.36
CA ASP A 42 -25.05 -1.55 -20.97
C ASP A 42 -24.90 -0.52 -19.83
N MET A 43 -25.98 0.17 -19.44
CA MET A 43 -25.93 1.07 -18.29
C MET A 43 -25.56 0.30 -17.02
N GLY A 44 -24.50 0.72 -16.35
CA GLY A 44 -24.04 0.11 -15.09
C GLY A 44 -25.13 0.03 -14.02
N PHE A 45 -26.07 1.00 -14.02
CA PHE A 45 -27.24 0.97 -13.13
C PHE A 45 -28.16 -0.24 -13.38
N VAL A 46 -28.38 -0.61 -14.62
CA VAL A 46 -29.20 -1.79 -14.98
C VAL A 46 -28.47 -3.07 -14.58
N GLN A 47 -27.16 -3.13 -14.78
CA GLN A 47 -26.34 -4.27 -14.41
C GLN A 47 -26.31 -4.54 -12.90
N LEU A 48 -26.50 -3.54 -12.04
CA LEU A 48 -26.61 -3.72 -10.59
C LEU A 48 -27.82 -4.61 -10.18
N PHE A 49 -28.87 -4.65 -11.00
CA PHE A 49 -30.06 -5.48 -10.73
C PHE A 49 -30.01 -6.86 -11.40
N THR A 50 -28.92 -7.20 -12.09
CA THR A 50 -28.71 -8.54 -12.65
C THR A 50 -28.21 -9.53 -11.60
N ALA A 51 -28.20 -10.83 -11.96
CA ALA A 51 -27.71 -11.88 -11.06
C ALA A 51 -26.25 -11.62 -10.65
N GLY A 52 -26.00 -11.42 -9.35
CA GLY A 52 -24.67 -11.11 -8.81
C GLY A 52 -24.41 -9.61 -8.54
N GLY A 53 -25.21 -8.69 -9.05
CA GLY A 53 -25.02 -7.25 -8.85
C GLY A 53 -25.09 -6.79 -7.40
N TRP A 54 -25.71 -7.56 -6.50
CA TRP A 54 -25.71 -7.28 -5.07
C TRP A 54 -24.29 -7.29 -4.46
N LYS A 55 -23.39 -8.17 -4.95
CA LYS A 55 -21.99 -8.20 -4.48
C LYS A 55 -21.26 -6.90 -4.85
N THR A 56 -21.50 -6.45 -6.07
CA THR A 56 -21.00 -5.14 -6.55
C THR A 56 -21.52 -3.98 -5.71
N LEU A 57 -22.84 -3.99 -5.39
CA LEU A 57 -23.41 -2.97 -4.51
C LEU A 57 -22.76 -2.96 -3.12
N VAL A 58 -22.49 -4.14 -2.54
CA VAL A 58 -21.75 -4.25 -1.26
C VAL A 58 -20.38 -3.64 -1.37
N MET A 59 -19.64 -3.89 -2.46
CA MET A 59 -18.31 -3.30 -2.66
C MET A 59 -18.36 -1.77 -2.82
N LEU A 60 -19.36 -1.23 -3.50
CA LEU A 60 -19.57 0.21 -3.59
C LEU A 60 -19.81 0.82 -2.19
N VAL A 61 -20.63 0.16 -1.36
CA VAL A 61 -20.87 0.60 0.03
C VAL A 61 -19.58 0.53 0.85
N ILE A 62 -18.81 -0.56 0.76
CA ILE A 62 -17.52 -0.70 1.46
C ILE A 62 -16.56 0.42 1.01
N SER A 63 -16.46 0.68 -0.30
CA SER A 63 -15.64 1.77 -0.84
C SER A 63 -16.04 3.13 -0.27
N CYS A 64 -17.34 3.42 -0.18
CA CYS A 64 -17.86 4.66 0.42
C CYS A 64 -17.54 4.74 1.92
N ILE A 65 -17.61 3.63 2.66
CA ILE A 65 -17.22 3.58 4.08
C ILE A 65 -15.72 3.90 4.23
N LEU A 66 -14.86 3.29 3.41
CA LEU A 66 -13.43 3.56 3.42
C LEU A 66 -13.11 5.03 3.07
N LEU A 67 -13.81 5.60 2.08
CA LEU A 67 -13.73 7.03 1.77
C LEU A 67 -14.15 7.91 2.96
N TYR A 68 -15.23 7.56 3.64
CA TYR A 68 -15.65 8.26 4.86
C TYR A 68 -14.58 8.19 5.95
N LEU A 69 -13.97 7.03 6.17
CA LEU A 69 -12.89 6.87 7.14
C LEU A 69 -11.66 7.71 6.78
N ALA A 70 -11.29 7.75 5.49
CA ALA A 70 -10.17 8.56 5.02
C ALA A 70 -10.45 10.07 5.16
N ILE A 71 -11.63 10.54 4.73
CA ILE A 71 -11.94 11.97 4.62
C ILE A 71 -12.36 12.55 5.99
N VAL A 72 -13.32 11.90 6.65
CA VAL A 72 -13.94 12.45 7.87
C VAL A 72 -13.14 12.07 9.11
N LYS A 73 -12.75 10.80 9.23
CA LYS A 73 -11.96 10.30 10.37
C LYS A 73 -10.47 10.56 10.20
N LYS A 74 -10.01 10.96 9.02
CA LYS A 74 -8.60 11.23 8.69
C LYS A 74 -7.68 10.04 8.96
N TYR A 75 -8.19 8.83 8.73
CA TYR A 75 -7.43 7.59 8.87
C TYR A 75 -6.55 7.40 7.64
N GLU A 76 -5.24 7.63 7.78
CA GLU A 76 -4.21 7.52 6.73
C GLU A 76 -4.70 8.04 5.35
N PRO A 77 -5.13 9.32 5.25
CA PRO A 77 -5.86 9.81 4.08
C PRO A 77 -5.03 9.76 2.80
N LEU A 78 -3.70 9.86 2.89
CA LEU A 78 -2.83 9.86 1.73
C LEU A 78 -2.89 8.55 0.94
N LEU A 79 -3.11 7.41 1.60
CA LEU A 79 -3.15 6.10 0.97
C LEU A 79 -4.56 5.54 0.91
N LEU A 80 -5.32 5.64 2.01
CA LEU A 80 -6.65 5.03 2.08
C LEU A 80 -7.63 5.68 1.09
N LEU A 81 -7.52 7.00 0.84
CA LEU A 81 -8.40 7.69 -0.11
C LEU A 81 -8.23 7.18 -1.55
N PRO A 82 -7.01 7.16 -2.15
CA PRO A 82 -6.85 6.63 -3.50
C PRO A 82 -7.15 5.13 -3.59
N ILE A 83 -6.86 4.31 -2.55
CA ILE A 83 -7.24 2.89 -2.52
C ILE A 83 -8.76 2.73 -2.56
N ALA A 84 -9.48 3.43 -1.68
CA ALA A 84 -10.94 3.36 -1.62
C ALA A 84 -11.59 3.86 -2.92
N PHE A 85 -11.00 4.87 -3.57
CA PHE A 85 -11.49 5.37 -4.84
C PHE A 85 -11.19 4.41 -5.99
N GLY A 86 -10.02 3.77 -6.01
CA GLY A 86 -9.70 2.70 -6.96
C GLY A 86 -10.64 1.50 -6.84
N MET A 87 -10.94 1.08 -5.59
CA MET A 87 -11.96 0.05 -5.31
C MET A 87 -13.34 0.48 -5.81
N LEU A 88 -13.73 1.75 -5.63
CA LEU A 88 -14.98 2.29 -6.15
C LEU A 88 -15.04 2.19 -7.68
N LEU A 89 -13.98 2.62 -8.36
CA LEU A 89 -13.92 2.65 -9.84
C LEU A 89 -14.00 1.25 -10.46
N THR A 90 -13.29 0.27 -9.91
CA THR A 90 -13.25 -1.09 -10.46
C THR A 90 -14.55 -1.86 -10.25
N ASN A 91 -15.32 -1.49 -9.22
CA ASN A 91 -16.59 -2.14 -8.92
C ASN A 91 -17.81 -1.46 -9.58
N PHE A 92 -17.63 -0.49 -10.47
CA PHE A 92 -18.72 -0.01 -11.32
C PHE A 92 -18.96 -1.00 -12.47
N PRO A 93 -20.17 -1.56 -12.60
CA PRO A 93 -20.48 -2.48 -13.69
C PRO A 93 -20.29 -1.80 -15.05
N GLY A 94 -19.64 -2.50 -15.98
CA GLY A 94 -19.40 -2.00 -17.33
C GLY A 94 -18.29 -0.95 -17.47
N ALA A 95 -17.61 -0.56 -16.39
CA ALA A 95 -16.55 0.43 -16.44
C ALA A 95 -15.26 -0.07 -17.13
N ASN A 96 -14.98 -1.38 -17.08
CA ASN A 96 -13.86 -2.05 -17.76
C ASN A 96 -12.51 -1.34 -17.57
N LEU A 97 -12.26 -0.85 -16.34
CA LEU A 97 -11.02 -0.14 -16.00
C LEU A 97 -9.91 -1.08 -15.55
N PHE A 98 -10.29 -2.22 -14.93
CA PHE A 98 -9.41 -3.26 -14.44
C PHE A 98 -10.00 -4.64 -14.72
N HIS A 99 -9.22 -5.54 -15.29
CA HIS A 99 -9.67 -6.86 -15.73
C HIS A 99 -8.96 -7.95 -14.91
N THR A 100 -9.61 -8.45 -13.87
CA THR A 100 -9.06 -9.52 -13.01
C THR A 100 -8.71 -10.78 -13.81
N SER A 101 -9.51 -11.15 -14.82
CA SER A 101 -9.26 -12.30 -15.71
C SER A 101 -7.97 -12.14 -16.50
N LEU A 102 -7.70 -10.95 -17.04
CA LEU A 102 -6.47 -10.66 -17.80
C LEU A 102 -5.20 -10.91 -16.95
N TRP A 103 -5.27 -10.63 -15.64
CA TRP A 103 -4.16 -10.85 -14.73
C TRP A 103 -4.09 -12.29 -14.20
N ASN A 104 -5.21 -12.85 -13.74
CA ASN A 104 -5.21 -14.15 -13.08
C ASN A 104 -5.26 -15.32 -14.07
N ASP A 105 -6.13 -15.24 -15.07
CA ASP A 105 -6.39 -16.37 -15.97
C ASP A 105 -5.46 -16.39 -17.18
N GLU A 106 -4.90 -15.25 -17.53
CA GLU A 106 -4.04 -15.14 -18.71
C GLU A 106 -2.57 -14.86 -18.33
N PHE A 107 -2.29 -13.77 -17.59
CA PHE A 107 -0.92 -13.37 -17.28
C PHE A 107 -0.24 -14.29 -16.26
N LEU A 108 -0.95 -14.79 -15.25
CA LEU A 108 -0.40 -15.66 -14.20
C LEU A 108 -0.59 -17.16 -14.47
N ASN A 109 -1.37 -17.52 -15.45
CA ASN A 109 -1.64 -18.90 -15.79
C ASN A 109 -0.57 -19.46 -16.73
N GLU A 110 0.22 -20.43 -16.25
CA GLU A 110 1.28 -21.07 -17.02
C GLU A 110 0.77 -21.78 -18.30
N ALA A 111 -0.49 -22.19 -18.32
CA ALA A 111 -1.12 -22.81 -19.50
C ALA A 111 -1.57 -21.78 -20.55
N SER A 112 -1.57 -20.49 -20.23
CA SER A 112 -1.98 -19.43 -21.15
C SER A 112 -0.87 -19.09 -22.14
N GLN A 113 -1.24 -18.86 -23.41
CA GLN A 113 -0.32 -18.32 -24.43
C GLN A 113 0.18 -16.90 -24.08
N TYR A 114 -0.47 -16.21 -23.15
CA TYR A 114 -0.14 -14.87 -22.69
C TYR A 114 0.59 -14.86 -21.35
N TYR A 115 1.07 -16.02 -20.90
CA TYR A 115 1.84 -16.13 -19.66
C TYR A 115 3.00 -15.12 -19.61
N HIS A 116 3.00 -14.26 -18.60
CA HIS A 116 3.94 -13.15 -18.40
C HIS A 116 4.05 -12.16 -19.57
N SER A 117 3.03 -12.05 -20.43
CA SER A 117 3.02 -11.14 -21.58
C SER A 117 2.51 -9.75 -21.21
N TYR A 118 3.41 -8.83 -20.85
CA TYR A 118 3.07 -7.42 -20.66
C TYR A 118 2.55 -6.74 -21.93
N ARG A 119 2.96 -7.23 -23.11
CA ARG A 119 2.45 -6.72 -24.39
C ARG A 119 0.94 -6.92 -24.53
N HIS A 120 0.44 -8.05 -24.07
CA HIS A 120 -0.98 -8.35 -24.08
C HIS A 120 -1.74 -7.41 -23.11
N ILE A 121 -1.22 -7.22 -21.89
CA ILE A 121 -1.79 -6.25 -20.96
C ILE A 121 -1.86 -4.82 -21.53
N LEU A 122 -0.85 -4.38 -22.27
CA LEU A 122 -0.83 -3.06 -22.89
C LEU A 122 -1.78 -2.93 -24.09
N ALA A 123 -2.11 -4.05 -24.78
CA ALA A 123 -3.00 -4.04 -25.93
C ALA A 123 -4.47 -4.12 -25.54
N ASP A 124 -4.81 -4.95 -24.56
CA ASP A 124 -6.19 -5.34 -24.23
C ASP A 124 -6.64 -4.86 -22.84
N GLY A 125 -5.70 -4.35 -22.01
CA GLY A 125 -5.99 -3.85 -20.69
C GLY A 125 -6.60 -2.45 -20.66
N GLY A 126 -7.35 -2.16 -19.61
CA GLY A 126 -7.87 -0.83 -19.28
C GLY A 126 -6.81 0.07 -18.64
N LEU A 127 -7.21 1.30 -18.30
CA LEU A 127 -6.32 2.29 -17.69
C LEU A 127 -5.64 1.75 -16.41
N LEU A 128 -6.41 1.10 -15.55
CA LEU A 128 -5.89 0.62 -14.28
C LEU A 128 -5.03 -0.63 -14.43
N ASP A 129 -5.25 -1.45 -15.46
CA ASP A 129 -4.37 -2.57 -15.81
C ASP A 129 -2.98 -2.08 -16.21
N ILE A 130 -2.91 -1.04 -17.05
CA ILE A 130 -1.64 -0.45 -17.49
C ILE A 130 -0.87 0.14 -16.30
N LEU A 131 -1.54 0.90 -15.44
CA LEU A 131 -0.92 1.46 -14.23
C LEU A 131 -0.49 0.36 -13.25
N TYR A 132 -1.24 -0.75 -13.17
CA TYR A 132 -0.92 -1.87 -12.28
C TYR A 132 0.39 -2.58 -12.64
N ILE A 133 0.89 -2.46 -13.86
CA ILE A 133 2.22 -2.96 -14.25
C ILE A 133 3.30 -2.44 -13.31
N GLY A 134 3.24 -1.16 -12.89
CA GLY A 134 4.19 -0.58 -11.95
C GLY A 134 4.14 -1.21 -10.55
N VAL A 135 2.96 -1.69 -10.11
CA VAL A 135 2.81 -2.48 -8.88
C VAL A 135 3.43 -3.87 -9.06
N LYS A 136 3.06 -4.56 -10.13
CA LYS A 136 3.51 -5.94 -10.44
C LYS A 136 5.03 -6.04 -10.58
N LEU A 137 5.66 -5.03 -11.18
CA LEU A 137 7.11 -4.94 -11.31
C LEU A 137 7.80 -4.52 -10.00
N GLY A 138 7.06 -4.04 -8.98
CA GLY A 138 7.61 -3.55 -7.73
C GLY A 138 8.19 -2.13 -7.81
N VAL A 139 7.93 -1.39 -8.89
CA VAL A 139 8.45 -0.03 -9.10
C VAL A 139 7.89 0.94 -8.07
N TYR A 140 6.57 0.95 -7.89
CA TYR A 140 5.92 1.90 -6.96
C TYR A 140 6.34 1.69 -5.50
N PRO A 141 6.35 0.46 -4.95
CA PRO A 141 6.85 0.25 -3.59
C PRO A 141 8.27 0.75 -3.37
N CYS A 142 9.18 0.49 -4.32
CA CYS A 142 10.57 0.97 -4.23
C CYS A 142 10.66 2.51 -4.26
N LEU A 143 9.87 3.17 -5.11
CA LEU A 143 9.84 4.64 -5.18
C LEU A 143 9.23 5.27 -3.93
N ILE A 144 8.23 4.63 -3.31
CA ILE A 144 7.72 5.06 -1.99
C ILE A 144 8.83 4.95 -0.93
N PHE A 145 9.59 3.85 -0.92
CA PHE A 145 10.73 3.71 -0.02
C PHE A 145 11.78 4.80 -0.22
N LEU A 146 12.01 5.25 -1.45
CA LEU A 146 12.87 6.40 -1.75
C LEU A 146 12.33 7.67 -1.06
N GLY A 147 11.05 7.96 -1.21
CA GLY A 147 10.39 9.10 -0.56
C GLY A 147 10.43 9.00 0.96
N VAL A 148 10.10 7.83 1.52
CA VAL A 148 10.16 7.55 2.97
C VAL A 148 11.59 7.76 3.50
N GLY A 149 12.60 7.26 2.79
CA GLY A 149 14.00 7.46 3.15
C GLY A 149 14.41 8.94 3.19
N ALA A 150 13.95 9.72 2.21
CA ALA A 150 14.21 11.14 2.15
C ALA A 150 13.47 11.94 3.26
N MET A 151 12.34 11.44 3.75
CA MET A 151 11.63 12.05 4.88
C MET A 151 12.15 11.60 6.24
N THR A 152 12.77 10.43 6.35
CA THR A 152 13.14 9.79 7.61
C THR A 152 14.45 10.31 8.17
N ASP A 153 14.47 10.63 9.47
CA ASP A 153 15.69 10.90 10.23
C ASP A 153 16.15 9.63 10.95
N PHE A 154 17.28 9.07 10.52
CA PHE A 154 17.91 7.91 11.16
C PHE A 154 18.79 8.27 12.36
N GLY A 155 18.93 9.57 12.69
CA GLY A 155 19.70 10.06 13.84
C GLY A 155 19.38 9.32 15.14
N PRO A 156 18.12 9.19 15.55
CA PRO A 156 17.74 8.44 16.77
C PRO A 156 18.20 6.98 16.79
N LEU A 157 18.18 6.31 15.64
CA LEU A 157 18.65 4.93 15.49
C LEU A 157 20.16 4.85 15.60
N ILE A 158 20.90 5.77 14.95
CA ILE A 158 22.36 5.84 15.01
C ILE A 158 22.82 6.20 16.43
N ALA A 159 22.09 7.11 17.10
CA ALA A 159 22.38 7.50 18.48
C ALA A 159 22.22 6.35 19.47
N ASN A 160 21.25 5.46 19.26
CA ASN A 160 20.98 4.29 20.10
C ASN A 160 20.77 3.01 19.26
N PRO A 161 21.85 2.30 18.88
CA PRO A 161 21.76 1.09 18.06
C PRO A 161 20.95 -0.05 18.68
N LYS A 162 20.74 -0.07 20.02
CA LYS A 162 19.86 -1.04 20.69
C LYS A 162 18.43 -0.96 20.16
N SER A 163 18.04 0.16 19.58
CA SER A 163 16.75 0.33 18.89
C SER A 163 16.52 -0.65 17.74
N LEU A 164 17.61 -1.13 17.09
CA LEU A 164 17.52 -2.20 16.08
C LEU A 164 16.90 -3.49 16.63
N LEU A 165 17.24 -3.85 17.86
CA LEU A 165 16.69 -5.04 18.51
C LEU A 165 15.19 -4.90 18.77
N LEU A 166 14.73 -3.69 19.15
CA LEU A 166 13.31 -3.42 19.37
C LEU A 166 12.52 -3.46 18.05
N GLY A 167 13.08 -2.91 16.97
CA GLY A 167 12.52 -3.04 15.62
C GLY A 167 12.46 -4.50 15.16
N ALA A 168 13.54 -5.27 15.37
CA ALA A 168 13.59 -6.70 15.04
C ALA A 168 12.56 -7.52 15.84
N ALA A 169 12.36 -7.22 17.13
CA ALA A 169 11.36 -7.91 17.94
C ALA A 169 9.92 -7.67 17.46
N ALA A 170 9.63 -6.49 16.94
CA ALA A 170 8.32 -6.23 16.36
C ALA A 170 8.05 -7.08 15.10
N GLN A 171 9.10 -7.51 14.38
CA GLN A 171 8.95 -8.42 13.23
C GLN A 171 8.52 -9.84 13.64
N LEU A 172 8.52 -10.20 14.91
CA LEU A 172 7.88 -11.44 15.40
C LEU A 172 6.41 -11.51 14.96
N GLY A 173 5.74 -10.36 14.80
CA GLY A 173 4.41 -10.30 14.23
C GLY A 173 4.33 -10.91 12.83
N ILE A 174 5.33 -10.70 11.96
CA ILE A 174 5.39 -11.24 10.60
C ILE A 174 5.48 -12.77 10.66
N PHE A 175 6.46 -13.30 11.38
CA PHE A 175 6.73 -14.74 11.43
C PHE A 175 5.63 -15.52 12.16
N ALA A 176 5.10 -14.97 13.26
CA ALA A 176 3.97 -15.58 13.95
C ALA A 176 2.74 -15.66 13.04
N THR A 177 2.47 -14.61 12.29
CA THR A 177 1.34 -14.55 11.35
C THR A 177 1.54 -15.50 10.17
N PHE A 178 2.76 -15.62 9.66
CA PHE A 178 3.11 -16.62 8.65
C PHE A 178 2.71 -18.03 9.12
N ILE A 179 3.11 -18.40 10.35
CA ILE A 179 2.79 -19.72 10.93
C ILE A 179 1.27 -19.89 11.06
N VAL A 180 0.56 -18.89 11.59
CA VAL A 180 -0.90 -18.96 11.77
C VAL A 180 -1.59 -19.11 10.41
N ALA A 181 -1.23 -18.30 9.41
CA ALA A 181 -1.81 -18.39 8.08
C ALA A 181 -1.53 -19.75 7.41
N HIS A 182 -0.33 -20.29 7.58
CA HIS A 182 0.01 -21.63 7.09
C HIS A 182 -0.83 -22.72 7.77
N CYS A 183 -1.03 -22.63 9.09
CA CYS A 183 -1.93 -23.53 9.83
C CYS A 183 -3.40 -23.40 9.42
N MET A 184 -3.82 -22.25 8.90
CA MET A 184 -5.19 -22.04 8.34
C MET A 184 -5.36 -22.64 6.94
N GLY A 185 -4.32 -23.27 6.37
CA GLY A 185 -4.37 -23.93 5.06
C GLY A 185 -4.04 -23.02 3.87
N PHE A 186 -3.43 -21.88 4.10
CA PHE A 186 -2.85 -21.07 3.02
C PHE A 186 -1.54 -21.69 2.55
N THR A 187 -1.24 -21.57 1.25
CA THR A 187 0.08 -21.97 0.71
C THR A 187 1.19 -21.17 1.38
N SER A 188 2.43 -21.64 1.32
CA SER A 188 3.56 -20.93 1.92
C SER A 188 3.75 -19.53 1.36
N ALA A 189 3.53 -19.35 0.04
CA ALA A 189 3.59 -18.04 -0.63
C ALA A 189 2.45 -17.09 -0.18
N GLU A 190 1.22 -17.62 -0.06
CA GLU A 190 0.08 -16.87 0.48
C GLU A 190 0.30 -16.52 1.97
N ALA A 191 0.77 -17.49 2.77
CA ALA A 191 1.05 -17.29 4.18
C ALA A 191 2.13 -16.24 4.43
N ALA A 192 3.18 -16.20 3.59
CA ALA A 192 4.20 -15.15 3.62
C ALA A 192 3.62 -13.77 3.31
N SER A 193 2.75 -13.71 2.29
CA SER A 193 2.07 -12.47 1.90
C SER A 193 1.08 -11.98 2.96
N ILE A 194 0.44 -12.88 3.69
CA ILE A 194 -0.40 -12.54 4.86
C ILE A 194 0.47 -12.14 6.04
N GLY A 195 1.56 -12.89 6.26
CA GLY A 195 2.49 -12.67 7.37
C GLY A 195 3.05 -11.26 7.41
N ILE A 196 3.43 -10.72 6.25
CA ILE A 196 4.07 -9.40 6.15
C ILE A 196 3.19 -8.25 6.70
N ILE A 197 1.87 -8.42 6.75
CA ILE A 197 0.94 -7.46 7.37
C ILE A 197 1.35 -7.16 8.82
N GLY A 198 1.88 -8.17 9.53
CA GLY A 198 2.33 -8.03 10.91
C GLY A 198 3.46 -7.02 11.13
N GLY A 199 4.21 -6.68 10.08
CA GLY A 199 5.22 -5.61 10.10
C GLY A 199 4.64 -4.20 10.08
N ALA A 200 3.35 -4.07 9.73
CA ALA A 200 2.66 -2.78 9.55
C ALA A 200 3.35 -1.84 8.53
N ASP A 201 3.81 -2.41 7.43
CA ASP A 201 4.52 -1.72 6.35
C ASP A 201 3.77 -1.96 5.03
N GLY A 202 2.95 -1.00 4.62
CA GLY A 202 2.11 -1.11 3.44
C GLY A 202 2.90 -1.33 2.14
N PRO A 203 3.88 -0.49 1.81
CA PRO A 203 4.71 -0.67 0.61
C PRO A 203 5.44 -2.01 0.57
N THR A 204 6.00 -2.48 1.68
CA THR A 204 6.63 -3.80 1.78
C THR A 204 5.62 -4.93 1.59
N ALA A 205 4.40 -4.80 2.16
CA ALA A 205 3.34 -5.77 1.96
C ALA A 205 2.95 -5.90 0.49
N ILE A 206 2.80 -4.78 -0.21
CA ILE A 206 2.52 -4.77 -1.64
C ILE A 206 3.68 -5.39 -2.44
N PHE A 207 4.92 -5.02 -2.14
CA PHE A 207 6.10 -5.53 -2.84
C PHE A 207 6.20 -7.05 -2.73
N LEU A 208 6.05 -7.60 -1.53
CA LEU A 208 6.12 -9.03 -1.31
C LEU A 208 4.94 -9.77 -1.97
N THR A 209 3.72 -9.30 -1.73
CA THR A 209 2.50 -9.94 -2.23
C THR A 209 2.41 -9.90 -3.75
N SER A 210 2.82 -8.81 -4.40
CA SER A 210 2.83 -8.72 -5.87
C SER A 210 3.73 -9.78 -6.53
N LYS A 211 4.68 -10.32 -5.79
CA LYS A 211 5.60 -11.37 -6.28
C LYS A 211 5.17 -12.78 -5.86
N LEU A 212 4.77 -12.98 -4.60
CA LEU A 212 4.48 -14.31 -4.05
C LEU A 212 3.02 -14.74 -4.22
N ALA A 213 2.07 -13.83 -4.06
CA ALA A 213 0.64 -14.14 -4.09
C ALA A 213 -0.19 -12.97 -4.69
N PRO A 214 -0.01 -12.65 -5.98
CA PRO A 214 -0.66 -11.49 -6.61
C PRO A 214 -2.18 -11.49 -6.48
N GLN A 215 -2.79 -12.67 -6.46
CA GLN A 215 -4.24 -12.86 -6.28
C GLN A 215 -4.77 -12.35 -4.93
N LEU A 216 -3.91 -12.22 -3.91
CA LEU A 216 -4.27 -11.70 -2.60
C LEU A 216 -3.91 -10.22 -2.41
N LEU A 217 -3.41 -9.54 -3.45
CA LEU A 217 -2.87 -8.19 -3.32
C LEU A 217 -3.92 -7.19 -2.84
N GLY A 218 -5.13 -7.21 -3.40
CA GLY A 218 -6.22 -6.32 -2.98
C GLY A 218 -6.58 -6.48 -1.50
N PRO A 219 -6.96 -7.68 -1.06
CA PRO A 219 -7.26 -7.95 0.34
C PRO A 219 -6.12 -7.58 1.30
N ILE A 220 -4.89 -7.94 0.97
CA ILE A 220 -3.71 -7.66 1.83
C ILE A 220 -3.42 -6.17 1.91
N ALA A 221 -3.51 -5.45 0.80
CA ALA A 221 -3.26 -4.02 0.80
C ALA A 221 -4.33 -3.25 1.59
N VAL A 222 -5.61 -3.56 1.38
CA VAL A 222 -6.70 -2.95 2.15
C VAL A 222 -6.53 -3.26 3.64
N ALA A 223 -6.19 -4.50 4.01
CA ALA A 223 -5.91 -4.87 5.39
C ALA A 223 -4.73 -4.08 5.96
N ALA A 224 -3.57 -4.09 5.28
CA ALA A 224 -2.35 -3.44 5.76
C ALA A 224 -2.56 -1.94 6.02
N TYR A 225 -3.16 -1.22 5.06
CA TYR A 225 -3.39 0.22 5.20
C TYR A 225 -4.50 0.56 6.20
N SER A 226 -5.57 -0.26 6.27
CA SER A 226 -6.60 -0.08 7.29
C SER A 226 -6.04 -0.25 8.70
N TYR A 227 -5.13 -1.21 8.91
CA TYR A 227 -4.51 -1.41 10.23
C TYR A 227 -3.48 -0.35 10.57
N MET A 228 -2.73 0.15 9.61
CA MET A 228 -1.89 1.33 9.82
C MET A 228 -2.71 2.51 10.33
N ALA A 229 -3.89 2.73 9.75
CA ALA A 229 -4.82 3.78 10.21
C ALA A 229 -5.35 3.53 11.63
N LEU A 230 -5.48 2.27 12.04
CA LEU A 230 -5.98 1.87 13.36
C LEU A 230 -4.89 1.76 14.43
N VAL A 231 -3.62 2.04 14.12
CA VAL A 231 -2.49 2.05 15.07
C VAL A 231 -2.84 2.79 16.38
N PRO A 232 -3.41 4.01 16.36
CA PRO A 232 -3.75 4.73 17.58
C PRO A 232 -4.86 4.07 18.43
N VAL A 233 -5.58 3.13 17.86
CA VAL A 233 -6.67 2.39 18.53
C VAL A 233 -6.18 1.04 19.05
N ILE A 234 -5.39 0.31 18.25
CA ILE A 234 -4.96 -1.05 18.54
C ILE A 234 -3.80 -1.08 19.54
N GLN A 235 -2.81 -0.19 19.40
CA GLN A 235 -1.60 -0.23 20.23
C GLN A 235 -1.85 0.12 21.70
N PRO A 236 -2.59 1.18 22.08
CA PRO A 236 -2.70 1.61 23.47
C PRO A 236 -3.22 0.55 24.44
N PRO A 237 -4.26 -0.26 24.14
CA PRO A 237 -4.71 -1.35 24.99
C PRO A 237 -3.61 -2.38 25.26
N ILE A 238 -2.87 -2.76 24.23
CA ILE A 238 -1.78 -3.75 24.31
C ILE A 238 -0.64 -3.19 25.17
N MET A 239 -0.22 -1.95 24.91
CA MET A 239 0.83 -1.25 25.66
C MET A 239 0.47 -1.17 27.14
N ARG A 240 -0.78 -0.79 27.47
CA ARG A 240 -1.25 -0.67 28.86
C ARG A 240 -1.36 -2.04 29.54
N GLY A 241 -1.81 -3.07 28.82
CA GLY A 241 -1.94 -4.43 29.34
C GLY A 241 -0.58 -5.07 29.65
N LEU A 242 0.44 -4.76 28.87
CA LEU A 242 1.78 -5.34 29.03
C LEU A 242 2.71 -4.52 29.92
N THR A 243 2.35 -3.29 30.31
CA THR A 243 3.22 -2.41 31.12
C THR A 243 2.52 -1.91 32.37
N THR A 244 3.26 -1.83 33.46
CA THR A 244 2.80 -1.19 34.70
C THR A 244 2.87 0.34 34.58
N LYS A 245 2.12 1.04 35.46
CA LYS A 245 2.19 2.51 35.52
C LYS A 245 3.61 3.00 35.81
N LYS A 246 4.34 2.30 36.70
CA LYS A 246 5.75 2.64 37.02
C LYS A 246 6.66 2.55 35.81
N GLU A 247 6.52 1.49 35.01
CA GLU A 247 7.31 1.31 33.79
C GLU A 247 7.03 2.41 32.75
N ARG A 248 5.75 2.81 32.58
CA ARG A 248 5.37 3.88 31.66
C ARG A 248 5.86 5.27 32.10
N MET A 249 6.16 5.46 33.37
CA MET A 249 6.67 6.72 33.93
C MET A 249 8.19 6.84 33.79
N ILE A 250 8.92 5.84 33.33
CA ILE A 250 10.39 5.89 33.17
C ILE A 250 10.72 7.03 32.19
N GLU A 251 11.51 7.99 32.66
CA GLU A 251 12.04 9.08 31.84
C GLU A 251 13.29 8.62 31.11
N MET A 252 13.38 8.96 29.82
CA MET A 252 14.52 8.61 28.98
C MET A 252 15.55 9.75 29.00
N LYS A 253 16.82 9.39 29.14
CA LYS A 253 17.91 10.36 29.01
C LYS A 253 18.01 10.87 27.58
N GLN A 254 18.45 12.11 27.40
CA GLN A 254 18.65 12.68 26.08
C GLN A 254 19.58 11.81 25.23
N LEU A 255 19.23 11.64 23.95
CA LEU A 255 20.06 10.94 22.99
C LEU A 255 21.35 11.73 22.73
N ARG A 256 22.46 11.02 22.43
CA ARG A 256 23.70 11.67 22.00
C ARG A 256 23.48 12.39 20.65
N GLU A 257 24.22 13.43 20.45
CA GLU A 257 24.27 14.07 19.14
C GLU A 257 24.98 13.16 18.13
N VAL A 258 24.41 13.11 16.92
CA VAL A 258 24.94 12.31 15.81
C VAL A 258 25.63 13.25 14.83
N SER A 259 26.88 12.99 14.51
CA SER A 259 27.64 13.80 13.56
C SER A 259 27.11 13.67 12.13
N LYS A 260 27.28 14.72 11.31
CA LYS A 260 26.93 14.71 9.90
C LYS A 260 27.61 13.56 9.14
N LYS A 261 28.84 13.22 9.50
CA LYS A 261 29.59 12.12 8.87
C LYS A 261 28.94 10.79 9.15
N GLU A 262 28.48 10.51 10.40
CA GLU A 262 27.76 9.29 10.75
C GLU A 262 26.47 9.17 9.95
N LYS A 263 25.69 10.26 9.83
CA LYS A 263 24.44 10.31 9.06
C LYS A 263 24.63 10.03 7.57
N ILE A 264 25.75 10.42 6.97
CA ILE A 264 26.07 10.16 5.55
C ILE A 264 26.59 8.71 5.36
N ILE A 265 27.43 8.23 6.28
CA ILE A 265 28.04 6.89 6.16
C ILE A 265 26.99 5.80 6.41
N PHE A 266 26.07 6.01 7.33
CA PHE A 266 25.06 5.03 7.74
C PHE A 266 24.28 4.43 6.56
N PRO A 267 23.62 5.20 5.67
CA PRO A 267 22.84 4.62 4.57
C PRO A 267 23.71 3.84 3.57
N ILE A 268 24.96 4.26 3.36
CA ILE A 268 25.90 3.55 2.48
C ILE A 268 26.25 2.17 3.07
N VAL A 269 26.64 2.15 4.34
CA VAL A 269 27.05 0.91 5.03
C VAL A 269 25.89 -0.07 5.14
N VAL A 270 24.69 0.42 5.52
CA VAL A 270 23.49 -0.42 5.62
C VAL A 270 23.14 -1.01 4.26
N THR A 271 23.21 -0.22 3.18
CA THR A 271 22.95 -0.73 1.83
C THR A 271 23.92 -1.85 1.45
N ILE A 272 25.23 -1.63 1.64
CA ILE A 272 26.26 -2.62 1.30
C ILE A 272 26.06 -3.91 2.10
N ILE A 273 25.87 -3.80 3.41
CA ILE A 273 25.73 -4.97 4.27
C ILE A 273 24.48 -5.78 3.90
N ILE A 274 23.33 -5.10 3.77
CA ILE A 274 22.06 -5.81 3.51
C ILE A 274 22.04 -6.36 2.09
N ALA A 275 22.51 -5.63 1.07
CA ALA A 275 22.52 -6.12 -0.30
C ALA A 275 23.46 -7.32 -0.51
N LEU A 276 24.57 -7.38 0.24
CA LEU A 276 25.47 -8.54 0.20
C LEU A 276 24.92 -9.74 0.96
N LEU A 277 24.24 -9.52 2.10
CA LEU A 277 23.64 -10.60 2.87
C LEU A 277 22.33 -11.12 2.27
N LEU A 278 21.55 -10.23 1.69
CA LEU A 278 20.19 -10.52 1.23
C LEU A 278 19.86 -9.73 -0.05
N PRO A 279 20.31 -10.20 -1.23
CA PRO A 279 20.13 -9.49 -2.50
C PRO A 279 18.66 -9.19 -2.82
N SER A 280 17.72 -10.04 -2.40
CA SER A 280 16.27 -9.87 -2.60
C SER A 280 15.68 -8.64 -1.87
N ALA A 281 16.30 -8.15 -0.80
CA ALA A 281 15.92 -6.93 -0.10
C ALA A 281 16.55 -5.66 -0.71
N ALA A 282 17.56 -5.81 -1.57
CA ALA A 282 18.32 -4.68 -2.11
C ALA A 282 17.46 -3.60 -2.80
N PRO A 283 16.40 -3.91 -3.57
CA PRO A 283 15.57 -2.87 -4.18
C PRO A 283 14.91 -1.95 -3.17
N LEU A 284 14.30 -2.51 -2.11
CA LEU A 284 13.62 -1.75 -1.08
C LEU A 284 14.60 -0.95 -0.22
N ILE A 285 15.62 -1.64 0.33
CA ILE A 285 16.62 -1.00 1.21
C ILE A 285 17.47 -0.01 0.43
N GLY A 286 17.86 -0.33 -0.80
CA GLY A 286 18.63 0.58 -1.64
C GLY A 286 17.89 1.88 -1.91
N CYS A 287 16.62 1.82 -2.26
CA CYS A 287 15.78 3.01 -2.44
C CYS A 287 15.59 3.80 -1.13
N LEU A 288 15.33 3.14 -0.01
CA LEU A 288 15.22 3.77 1.30
C LEU A 288 16.50 4.54 1.67
N MET A 289 17.64 3.88 1.53
CA MET A 289 18.93 4.45 1.89
C MET A 289 19.39 5.51 0.90
N LEU A 290 19.06 5.39 -0.39
CA LEU A 290 19.31 6.44 -1.38
C LEU A 290 18.54 7.72 -1.03
N GLY A 291 17.26 7.60 -0.67
CA GLY A 291 16.45 8.73 -0.23
C GLY A 291 17.07 9.43 0.98
N ASN A 292 17.48 8.65 1.97
CA ASN A 292 18.14 9.18 3.16
C ASN A 292 19.49 9.84 2.83
N LEU A 293 20.31 9.23 1.98
CA LEU A 293 21.58 9.79 1.55
C LEU A 293 21.41 11.13 0.82
N MET A 294 20.37 11.24 -0.04
CA MET A 294 20.06 12.51 -0.70
C MET A 294 19.74 13.61 0.32
N ARG A 295 19.02 13.30 1.39
CA ARG A 295 18.71 14.22 2.48
C ARG A 295 19.95 14.60 3.28
N GLU A 296 20.69 13.63 3.83
CA GLU A 296 21.76 13.86 4.80
C GLU A 296 23.03 14.43 4.16
N SER A 297 23.26 14.15 2.88
CA SER A 297 24.41 14.73 2.14
C SER A 297 24.29 16.25 1.99
N GLY A 298 23.07 16.77 1.78
CA GLY A 298 22.80 18.18 1.57
C GLY A 298 23.27 18.73 0.22
N VAL A 299 23.83 17.89 -0.67
CA VAL A 299 24.35 18.34 -1.98
C VAL A 299 23.32 18.27 -3.11
N VAL A 300 22.23 17.56 -2.89
CA VAL A 300 21.15 17.35 -3.87
C VAL A 300 19.75 17.68 -3.28
N GLU A 301 19.66 18.82 -2.60
CA GLU A 301 18.44 19.22 -1.88
C GLU A 301 17.20 19.23 -2.79
N ARG A 302 17.33 19.63 -4.06
CA ARG A 302 16.25 19.62 -5.03
C ARG A 302 15.71 18.22 -5.29
N LEU A 303 16.59 17.21 -5.43
CA LEU A 303 16.18 15.81 -5.61
C LEU A 303 15.54 15.26 -4.34
N SER A 304 16.10 15.58 -3.18
CA SER A 304 15.54 15.19 -1.88
C SER A 304 14.12 15.74 -1.71
N LYS A 305 13.88 17.01 -2.01
CA LYS A 305 12.55 17.62 -1.94
C LYS A 305 11.59 17.01 -2.94
N ALA A 306 12.00 16.79 -4.19
CA ALA A 306 11.19 16.14 -5.20
C ALA A 306 10.81 14.70 -4.81
N ALA A 307 11.74 13.95 -4.21
CA ALA A 307 11.47 12.60 -3.73
C ALA A 307 10.48 12.58 -2.56
N GLN A 308 10.57 13.55 -1.64
CA GLN A 308 9.68 13.65 -0.48
C GLN A 308 8.26 14.05 -0.83
N ASN A 309 8.07 14.91 -1.82
CA ASN A 309 6.80 15.54 -2.14
C ASN A 309 6.25 15.03 -3.48
N GLU A 310 6.77 15.54 -4.61
CA GLU A 310 6.16 15.34 -5.92
C GLU A 310 6.17 13.86 -6.33
N LEU A 311 7.34 13.22 -6.30
CA LEU A 311 7.48 11.83 -6.70
C LEU A 311 6.67 10.92 -5.78
N ASN A 312 6.82 11.08 -4.46
CA ASN A 312 6.10 10.26 -3.50
C ASN A 312 4.59 10.40 -3.66
N ASN A 313 4.06 11.62 -3.82
CA ASN A 313 2.63 11.86 -3.98
C ASN A 313 2.08 11.26 -5.29
N ILE A 314 2.80 11.41 -6.41
CA ILE A 314 2.41 10.81 -7.70
C ILE A 314 2.36 9.29 -7.59
N VAL A 315 3.39 8.69 -7.02
CA VAL A 315 3.49 7.23 -6.88
C VAL A 315 2.42 6.69 -5.92
N VAL A 316 2.13 7.40 -4.85
CA VAL A 316 1.06 7.07 -3.89
C VAL A 316 -0.31 7.08 -4.57
N ILE A 317 -0.58 8.05 -5.45
CA ILE A 317 -1.83 8.08 -6.23
C ILE A 317 -1.93 6.85 -7.13
N PHE A 318 -0.90 6.58 -7.94
CA PHE A 318 -0.92 5.45 -8.87
C PHE A 318 -1.01 4.12 -8.14
N LEU A 319 -0.19 3.91 -7.13
CA LEU A 319 -0.22 2.71 -6.32
C LEU A 319 -1.57 2.53 -5.62
N GLY A 320 -2.08 3.58 -4.97
CA GLY A 320 -3.33 3.50 -4.23
C GLY A 320 -4.51 3.15 -5.14
N VAL A 321 -4.68 3.86 -6.25
CA VAL A 321 -5.80 3.61 -7.17
C VAL A 321 -5.72 2.21 -7.79
N THR A 322 -4.53 1.78 -8.23
CA THR A 322 -4.37 0.47 -8.87
C THR A 322 -4.49 -0.70 -7.90
N VAL A 323 -3.96 -0.55 -6.69
CA VAL A 323 -4.11 -1.57 -5.64
C VAL A 323 -5.58 -1.65 -5.19
N GLY A 324 -6.25 -0.50 -5.04
CA GLY A 324 -7.69 -0.47 -4.80
C GLY A 324 -8.49 -1.19 -5.88
N ALA A 325 -8.08 -1.05 -7.13
CA ALA A 325 -8.73 -1.70 -8.27
C ALA A 325 -8.65 -3.23 -8.24
N THR A 326 -7.66 -3.82 -7.58
CA THR A 326 -7.58 -5.29 -7.42
C THR A 326 -8.61 -5.83 -6.43
N ALA A 327 -9.24 -4.97 -5.62
CA ALA A 327 -10.28 -5.35 -4.65
C ALA A 327 -11.67 -5.38 -5.33
N THR A 328 -11.86 -6.37 -6.19
CA THR A 328 -13.16 -6.65 -6.85
C THR A 328 -14.09 -7.44 -5.91
N ALA A 329 -15.38 -7.51 -6.27
CA ALA A 329 -16.35 -8.28 -5.49
C ALA A 329 -15.93 -9.76 -5.35
N GLU A 330 -15.31 -10.33 -6.37
CA GLU A 330 -14.88 -11.73 -6.41
C GLU A 330 -13.67 -11.98 -5.50
N THR A 331 -12.69 -11.09 -5.53
CA THR A 331 -11.46 -11.24 -4.75
C THR A 331 -11.65 -10.85 -3.29
N PHE A 332 -12.57 -9.92 -2.99
CA PHE A 332 -12.74 -9.35 -1.66
C PHE A 332 -13.82 -10.01 -0.82
N LEU A 333 -14.99 -10.36 -1.42
CA LEU A 333 -16.12 -10.91 -0.69
C LEU A 333 -16.05 -12.45 -0.59
N ASN A 334 -15.00 -12.97 0.05
CA ASN A 334 -14.86 -14.39 0.34
C ASN A 334 -14.35 -14.63 1.77
N TRP A 335 -14.55 -15.86 2.29
CA TRP A 335 -14.13 -16.22 3.66
C TRP A 335 -12.62 -16.15 3.88
N ARG A 336 -11.81 -16.38 2.84
CA ARG A 336 -10.36 -16.26 2.92
C ARG A 336 -9.94 -14.82 3.21
N THR A 337 -10.56 -13.85 2.54
CA THR A 337 -10.30 -12.42 2.77
C THR A 337 -10.68 -11.97 4.18
N LEU A 338 -11.84 -12.43 4.69
CA LEU A 338 -12.23 -12.16 6.08
C LEU A 338 -11.22 -12.77 7.06
N GLY A 339 -10.74 -13.98 6.79
CA GLY A 339 -9.67 -14.63 7.56
C GLY A 339 -8.38 -13.79 7.56
N ILE A 340 -7.94 -13.30 6.40
CA ILE A 340 -6.77 -12.42 6.27
C ILE A 340 -6.93 -11.16 7.13
N MET A 341 -8.11 -10.54 7.09
CA MET A 341 -8.38 -9.34 7.89
C MET A 341 -8.32 -9.64 9.39
N CYS A 342 -8.92 -10.72 9.87
CA CYS A 342 -8.84 -11.10 11.29
C CYS A 342 -7.41 -11.39 11.73
N VAL A 343 -6.67 -12.17 10.95
CA VAL A 343 -5.27 -12.54 11.24
C VAL A 343 -4.37 -11.31 11.25
N GLY A 344 -4.60 -10.35 10.35
CA GLY A 344 -3.82 -9.13 10.28
C GLY A 344 -3.92 -8.25 11.55
N ILE A 345 -5.10 -8.15 12.17
CA ILE A 345 -5.27 -7.43 13.45
C ILE A 345 -4.45 -8.12 14.57
N VAL A 346 -4.53 -9.45 14.64
CA VAL A 346 -3.78 -10.23 15.62
C VAL A 346 -2.28 -10.10 15.38
N ALA A 347 -1.85 -10.18 14.12
CA ALA A 347 -0.47 -10.00 13.69
C ALA A 347 0.13 -8.68 14.18
N PHE A 348 -0.59 -7.59 13.96
CA PHE A 348 -0.20 -6.26 14.39
C PHE A 348 -0.10 -6.18 15.93
N GLY A 349 -1.03 -6.83 16.63
CA GLY A 349 -1.00 -6.96 18.09
C GLY A 349 0.24 -7.70 18.58
N ILE A 350 0.60 -8.82 17.95
CA ILE A 350 1.80 -9.61 18.28
C ILE A 350 3.07 -8.79 18.06
N GLY A 351 3.19 -8.07 16.93
CA GLY A 351 4.33 -7.19 16.68
C GLY A 351 4.50 -6.11 17.74
N THR A 352 3.40 -5.43 18.09
CA THR A 352 3.39 -4.44 19.18
C THR A 352 3.81 -5.04 20.51
N ALA A 353 3.26 -6.22 20.87
CA ALA A 353 3.59 -6.93 22.10
C ALA A 353 5.05 -7.38 22.13
N GLY A 354 5.56 -7.92 21.02
CA GLY A 354 6.95 -8.36 20.88
C GLY A 354 7.96 -7.25 21.19
N GLY A 355 7.74 -6.05 20.60
CA GLY A 355 8.58 -4.90 20.86
C GLY A 355 8.54 -4.44 22.33
N VAL A 356 7.34 -4.35 22.93
CA VAL A 356 7.18 -3.98 24.36
C VAL A 356 7.82 -5.01 25.27
N LEU A 357 7.62 -6.30 25.03
CA LEU A 357 8.17 -7.38 25.86
C LEU A 357 9.70 -7.42 25.77
N LEU A 358 10.28 -7.24 24.57
CA LEU A 358 11.73 -7.16 24.46
C LEU A 358 12.29 -5.94 25.18
N ALA A 359 11.62 -4.78 25.13
CA ALA A 359 12.06 -3.62 25.89
C ALA A 359 12.06 -3.90 27.42
N LYS A 360 11.06 -4.64 27.92
CA LYS A 360 11.05 -5.11 29.32
C LYS A 360 12.18 -6.11 29.61
N LEU A 361 12.43 -7.03 28.69
CA LEU A 361 13.53 -8.00 28.83
C LEU A 361 14.88 -7.29 28.89
N ILE A 362 15.12 -6.32 28.02
CA ILE A 362 16.34 -5.49 28.06
C ILE A 362 16.47 -4.80 29.42
N ASN A 363 15.37 -4.34 30.00
CA ASN A 363 15.38 -3.71 31.33
C ASN A 363 15.78 -4.67 32.45
N VAL A 364 15.62 -6.00 32.30
CA VAL A 364 16.08 -6.96 33.30
C VAL A 364 17.62 -6.95 33.40
N PHE A 365 18.28 -6.88 32.25
CA PHE A 365 19.75 -6.98 32.16
C PHE A 365 20.44 -5.62 32.13
N SER A 366 19.73 -4.52 31.84
CA SER A 366 20.31 -3.19 31.70
C SER A 366 20.32 -2.41 33.02
N LYS A 367 21.46 -1.78 33.32
CA LYS A 367 21.56 -0.82 34.44
C LYS A 367 20.73 0.42 34.20
N GLU A 368 20.70 0.91 32.95
CA GLU A 368 19.88 2.04 32.54
C GLU A 368 18.56 1.50 32.00
N LYS A 369 17.47 1.85 32.69
CA LYS A 369 16.12 1.42 32.30
C LYS A 369 15.64 2.24 31.10
N ILE A 370 15.06 1.56 30.12
CA ILE A 370 14.36 2.20 29.00
C ILE A 370 12.85 2.13 29.26
N ASN A 371 12.11 3.12 28.74
CA ASN A 371 10.66 3.08 28.83
C ASN A 371 10.12 2.01 27.83
N PRO A 372 9.42 0.96 28.31
CA PRO A 372 8.99 -0.14 27.43
C PRO A 372 8.02 0.29 26.33
N LEU A 373 7.36 1.45 26.48
CA LEU A 373 6.47 1.97 25.46
C LEU A 373 7.17 2.24 24.11
N ILE A 374 8.48 2.56 24.12
CA ILE A 374 9.22 2.77 22.86
C ILE A 374 9.31 1.51 22.02
N GLY A 375 9.24 0.32 22.65
CA GLY A 375 9.25 -0.95 21.95
C GLY A 375 8.04 -1.16 21.04
N SER A 376 6.86 -0.60 21.41
CA SER A 376 5.67 -0.68 20.56
C SER A 376 5.86 0.04 19.22
N ALA A 377 6.79 1.00 19.15
CA ALA A 377 7.10 1.72 17.93
C ALA A 377 7.96 0.90 16.94
N GLY A 378 8.43 -0.30 17.33
CA GLY A 378 9.18 -1.18 16.44
C GLY A 378 8.41 -1.71 15.22
N VAL A 379 7.08 -1.58 15.20
CA VAL A 379 6.30 -1.77 13.97
C VAL A 379 6.56 -0.64 12.97
N SER A 380 6.52 -0.94 11.68
CA SER A 380 6.97 -0.04 10.61
C SER A 380 6.04 1.13 10.27
N ALA A 381 4.98 1.35 11.05
CA ALA A 381 4.04 2.48 10.85
C ALA A 381 4.67 3.82 11.24
N VAL A 382 5.52 4.36 10.38
CA VAL A 382 6.29 5.61 10.60
C VAL A 382 5.45 6.82 10.14
N PRO A 383 5.38 7.90 10.94
CA PRO A 383 5.83 8.07 12.34
C PRO A 383 4.72 7.76 13.37
N MET A 384 3.62 7.12 12.95
CA MET A 384 2.40 6.98 13.77
C MET A 384 2.64 6.18 15.06
N ALA A 385 3.33 5.04 14.97
CA ALA A 385 3.60 4.22 16.15
C ALA A 385 4.47 4.95 17.19
N ALA A 386 5.45 5.74 16.74
CA ALA A 386 6.26 6.57 17.63
C ALA A 386 5.42 7.67 18.33
N ARG A 387 4.48 8.29 17.61
CA ARG A 387 3.54 9.26 18.19
C ARG A 387 2.62 8.62 19.22
N VAL A 388 2.14 7.41 18.99
CA VAL A 388 1.32 6.67 19.97
C VAL A 388 2.11 6.40 21.23
N SER A 389 3.38 5.97 21.13
CA SER A 389 4.27 5.78 22.27
C SER A 389 4.47 7.08 23.06
N GLN A 390 4.63 8.22 22.38
CA GLN A 390 4.71 9.54 23.00
C GLN A 390 3.44 9.88 23.77
N VAL A 391 2.26 9.74 23.14
CA VAL A 391 0.97 10.08 23.75
C VAL A 391 0.71 9.21 24.99
N GLU A 392 0.96 7.92 24.93
CA GLU A 392 0.78 7.03 26.08
C GLU A 392 1.80 7.27 27.20
N GLY A 393 3.03 7.67 26.85
CA GLY A 393 4.05 8.08 27.82
C GLY A 393 3.65 9.36 28.57
N GLN A 394 3.16 10.37 27.84
CA GLN A 394 2.70 11.63 28.42
C GLN A 394 1.45 11.46 29.32
N LYS A 395 0.56 10.52 28.99
CA LYS A 395 -0.59 10.19 29.88
C LYS A 395 -0.14 9.62 31.22
N ALA A 396 0.99 8.93 31.26
CA ALA A 396 1.55 8.39 32.51
C ALA A 396 2.38 9.40 33.27
N ASN A 397 3.18 10.21 32.58
CA ASN A 397 4.01 11.28 33.10
C ASN A 397 4.10 12.42 32.04
N PRO A 398 3.49 13.59 32.30
CA PRO A 398 3.48 14.73 31.36
C PRO A 398 4.86 15.26 30.96
N LYS A 399 5.88 15.00 31.77
CA LYS A 399 7.29 15.38 31.49
C LYS A 399 8.00 14.40 30.55
N ASN A 400 7.36 13.31 30.17
CA ASN A 400 8.01 12.24 29.44
C ASN A 400 7.97 12.50 27.92
N PHE A 401 9.12 12.74 27.32
CA PHE A 401 9.28 12.99 25.89
C PHE A 401 9.90 11.74 25.21
N LEU A 402 9.04 10.81 24.82
CA LEU A 402 9.47 9.53 24.22
C LEU A 402 9.62 9.59 22.70
N LEU A 403 9.12 10.62 22.00
CA LEU A 403 9.03 10.63 20.55
C LEU A 403 10.37 10.32 19.87
N MET A 404 11.43 11.04 20.23
CA MET A 404 12.75 10.84 19.62
C MET A 404 13.32 9.45 19.92
N HIS A 405 13.07 8.92 21.12
CA HIS A 405 13.48 7.56 21.49
C HIS A 405 12.67 6.48 20.75
N ALA A 406 11.38 6.71 20.55
CA ALA A 406 10.48 5.81 19.81
C ALA A 406 10.75 5.83 18.30
N MET A 407 11.25 6.93 17.76
CA MET A 407 11.65 7.01 16.33
C MET A 407 12.77 6.01 15.99
N GLY A 408 13.70 5.74 16.91
CA GLY A 408 14.75 4.75 16.68
C GLY A 408 14.21 3.36 16.35
N PRO A 409 13.43 2.72 17.24
CA PRO A 409 12.76 1.46 16.94
C PRO A 409 11.82 1.52 15.75
N ASN A 410 11.11 2.64 15.53
CA ASN A 410 10.16 2.80 14.45
C ASN A 410 10.84 2.71 13.07
N VAL A 411 11.97 3.41 12.93
CA VAL A 411 12.77 3.36 11.70
C VAL A 411 13.49 2.03 11.54
N ALA A 412 13.95 1.43 12.65
CA ALA A 412 14.49 0.07 12.65
C ALA A 412 13.46 -0.96 12.17
N GLY A 413 12.18 -0.74 12.46
CA GLY A 413 11.06 -1.54 11.96
C GLY A 413 10.97 -1.55 10.44
N VAL A 414 11.14 -0.39 9.78
CA VAL A 414 11.12 -0.29 8.30
C VAL A 414 12.24 -1.11 7.67
N ILE A 415 13.45 -1.01 8.23
CA ILE A 415 14.57 -1.85 7.78
C ILE A 415 14.23 -3.33 8.03
N GLY A 416 13.66 -3.63 9.21
CA GLY A 416 13.29 -4.99 9.61
C GLY A 416 12.22 -5.62 8.70
N SER A 417 11.17 -4.88 8.35
CA SER A 417 10.12 -5.37 7.44
C SER A 417 10.65 -5.61 6.02
N ALA A 418 11.50 -4.72 5.49
CA ALA A 418 12.14 -4.90 4.19
C ALA A 418 13.10 -6.11 4.17
N VAL A 419 13.85 -6.33 5.26
CA VAL A 419 14.70 -7.52 5.44
C VAL A 419 13.84 -8.78 5.52
N ALA A 420 12.76 -8.77 6.32
CA ALA A 420 11.84 -9.90 6.42
C ALA A 420 11.20 -10.25 5.08
N ALA A 421 10.77 -9.25 4.30
CA ALA A 421 10.27 -9.47 2.94
C ALA A 421 11.33 -10.08 2.02
N GLY A 422 12.57 -9.62 2.12
CA GLY A 422 13.68 -10.20 1.37
C GLY A 422 13.94 -11.66 1.75
N ILE A 423 13.91 -12.01 3.05
CA ILE A 423 14.05 -13.40 3.53
C ILE A 423 12.92 -14.25 2.93
N LEU A 424 11.67 -13.81 3.07
CA LEU A 424 10.51 -14.55 2.56
C LEU A 424 10.58 -14.73 1.02
N LEU A 425 11.02 -13.70 0.28
CA LEU A 425 11.25 -13.81 -1.15
C LEU A 425 12.38 -14.78 -1.50
N SER A 426 13.46 -14.77 -0.74
CA SER A 426 14.59 -15.69 -0.99
C SER A 426 14.25 -17.15 -0.71
N MET A 427 13.29 -17.40 0.19
CA MET A 427 12.90 -18.77 0.59
C MET A 427 11.74 -19.33 -0.24
N LEU A 428 10.86 -18.46 -0.77
CA LEU A 428 9.56 -18.86 -1.33
C LEU A 428 9.29 -18.29 -2.72
N GLY A 429 10.17 -17.41 -3.24
CA GLY A 429 10.06 -16.75 -4.54
C GLY A 429 10.81 -17.41 -5.68
#